data_e6b62c24c97c86fa28d41399e3e6c5c2
#
_entry.id   e6b62c24c97c86fa28d41399e3e6c5c2
#
_cell.length_a   1.000
_cell.length_b   1.000
_cell.length_c   1.000
_cell.angle_alpha   90.00
_cell.angle_beta   90.00
_cell.angle_gamma   90.00
#
_symmetry.space_group_name_H-M   'P 1'
#
loop_
_entity.id
_entity.type
_entity.pdbx_description
1 polymer ?
#
loop_
_entity_poly.entity_id
_entity_poly.type
_entity_poly.pdbx_seq_one_letter_code
_entity_poly.pdbx_strand_id
1 'polypeptide(L)'
;LDQVYALRLEDERYRGVTAFWNLYEKEKLRITTRLDRMNVKIAFPWLDITLGRQAVTFGKAYFWNPLDVFLSFKSIQMDRDYKPGVDGIRVDLPMGLYSGMNLLYVTGKEIFFDDSFANTRLAPDVSWYGSAVLSRFFTKVKEWDLSFQAGKVYGGYHAGGGMTGELGPLELRMEAACFFSLRQISLPDPLPDRLLDDYLTAVLGIGHRFDNGLLIELEMFANGRAQTEYLESSLLRLLHGSNDHLSTRLLGTMISYD
;
A
#
# COMPACT_ATOMS: atom_id res chain seq x y z
N LEU A 1 -0.74 5.48 24.07
CA LEU A 1 0.25 4.40 23.83
C LEU A 1 -0.29 3.35 22.84
N ASP A 2 -1.58 3.03 22.89
CA ASP A 2 -2.19 1.95 22.09
C ASP A 2 -2.29 2.27 20.59
N GLN A 3 -2.51 3.52 20.18
CA GLN A 3 -2.53 3.92 18.78
C GLN A 3 -1.16 3.78 18.09
N VAL A 4 -0.08 4.10 18.81
CA VAL A 4 1.28 3.93 18.28
C VAL A 4 1.62 2.44 18.11
N TYR A 5 1.01 1.59 18.95
CA TYR A 5 1.21 0.13 18.90
C TYR A 5 0.49 -0.49 17.69
N ALA A 6 -0.75 -0.10 17.43
CA ALA A 6 -1.52 -0.57 16.27
C ALA A 6 -0.86 -0.18 14.93
N LEU A 7 -0.38 1.06 14.82
CA LEU A 7 0.38 1.54 13.64
C LEU A 7 1.67 0.74 13.40
N ARG A 8 2.32 0.26 14.46
CA ARG A 8 3.52 -0.59 14.35
C ARG A 8 3.19 -1.99 13.86
N LEU A 9 2.04 -2.56 14.22
CA LEU A 9 1.64 -3.90 13.79
C LEU A 9 1.44 -3.96 12.27
N GLU A 10 0.87 -2.93 11.66
CA GLU A 10 0.72 -2.87 10.20
C GLU A 10 2.07 -2.86 9.48
N ASP A 11 3.04 -2.08 9.97
CA ASP A 11 4.38 -2.04 9.41
C ASP A 11 5.12 -3.37 9.57
N GLU A 12 4.88 -4.11 10.64
CA GLU A 12 5.55 -5.37 10.95
C GLU A 12 4.88 -6.59 10.28
N ARG A 13 3.64 -6.49 9.78
CA ARG A 13 2.93 -7.63 9.21
C ARG A 13 3.64 -8.26 7.99
N TYR A 14 4.34 -7.46 7.19
CA TYR A 14 5.11 -7.93 6.03
C TYR A 14 6.59 -8.13 6.31
N ARG A 15 6.94 -8.33 7.58
CA ARG A 15 8.29 -8.61 8.04
C ARG A 15 8.38 -10.02 8.63
N GLY A 16 8.88 -10.97 7.83
CA GLY A 16 9.10 -12.35 8.26
C GLY A 16 10.17 -12.44 9.35
N VAL A 17 11.21 -11.61 9.24
CA VAL A 17 12.31 -11.55 10.21
C VAL A 17 12.16 -10.31 11.10
N THR A 18 12.12 -10.52 12.40
CA THR A 18 12.12 -9.43 13.39
C THR A 18 13.55 -8.86 13.51
N ALA A 19 13.76 -7.66 12.99
CA ALA A 19 15.03 -6.94 13.06
C ALA A 19 14.84 -5.60 13.79
N PHE A 20 14.47 -5.72 15.04
CA PHE A 20 14.14 -4.62 15.94
C PHE A 20 14.86 -4.82 17.27
N TRP A 21 15.52 -3.78 17.78
CA TRP A 21 16.27 -3.83 19.03
C TRP A 21 15.93 -2.65 19.91
N ASN A 22 15.63 -2.94 21.18
CA ASN A 22 15.56 -1.93 22.22
C ASN A 22 16.97 -1.69 22.76
N LEU A 23 17.54 -0.53 22.45
CA LEU A 23 18.90 -0.17 22.91
C LEU A 23 18.89 0.36 24.34
N TYR A 24 17.79 1.04 24.72
CA TYR A 24 17.65 1.62 26.04
C TYR A 24 16.17 1.82 26.37
N GLU A 25 15.78 1.51 27.60
CA GLU A 25 14.41 1.76 28.10
C GLU A 25 14.48 2.10 29.58
N LYS A 26 14.10 3.32 29.93
CA LYS A 26 14.00 3.79 31.31
C LYS A 26 12.89 4.83 31.42
N GLU A 27 11.91 4.59 32.32
CA GLU A 27 10.79 5.48 32.63
C GLU A 27 10.10 6.09 31.40
N LYS A 28 10.51 7.31 31.01
CA LYS A 28 9.91 8.07 29.90
C LYS A 28 10.77 8.07 28.62
N LEU A 29 11.99 7.48 28.65
CA LEU A 29 12.91 7.44 27.53
C LEU A 29 13.05 6.01 27.01
N ARG A 30 12.73 5.82 25.74
CA ARG A 30 12.94 4.56 25.02
C ARG A 30 13.71 4.84 23.74
N ILE A 31 14.85 4.17 23.57
CA ILE A 31 15.66 4.23 22.34
C ILE A 31 15.58 2.88 21.66
N THR A 32 15.09 2.90 20.43
CA THR A 32 14.91 1.69 19.63
C THR A 32 15.59 1.86 18.28
N THR A 33 16.14 0.80 17.74
CA THR A 33 16.64 0.74 16.37
C THR A 33 15.99 -0.38 15.59
N ARG A 34 15.85 -0.18 14.30
CA ARG A 34 15.15 -1.11 13.40
C ARG A 34 15.87 -1.16 12.05
N LEU A 35 16.10 -2.36 11.53
CA LEU A 35 16.57 -2.53 10.17
C LEU A 35 15.37 -2.36 9.23
N ASP A 36 15.41 -1.34 8.38
CA ASP A 36 14.31 -1.04 7.50
C ASP A 36 14.47 -1.61 6.10
N ARG A 37 15.67 -1.62 5.55
CA ARG A 37 15.95 -2.20 4.23
C ARG A 37 17.28 -2.92 4.26
N MET A 38 17.29 -4.15 3.77
CA MET A 38 18.50 -4.93 3.52
C MET A 38 18.17 -6.01 2.49
N ASN A 39 18.74 -5.89 1.30
CA ASN A 39 18.51 -6.84 0.23
C ASN A 39 19.77 -7.09 -0.59
N VAL A 40 19.75 -8.21 -1.30
CA VAL A 40 20.77 -8.59 -2.26
C VAL A 40 20.11 -8.70 -3.63
N LYS A 41 20.68 -8.04 -4.63
CA LYS A 41 20.26 -8.12 -6.02
C LYS A 41 21.25 -8.95 -6.81
N ILE A 42 20.75 -9.96 -7.51
CA ILE A 42 21.49 -10.83 -8.43
C ILE A 42 20.97 -10.56 -9.84
N ALA A 43 21.83 -10.04 -10.69
CA ALA A 43 21.47 -9.68 -12.07
C ALA A 43 21.95 -10.74 -13.05
N PHE A 44 21.03 -11.20 -13.91
CA PHE A 44 21.30 -12.07 -15.04
C PHE A 44 20.97 -11.33 -16.34
N PRO A 45 21.44 -11.78 -17.50
CA PRO A 45 21.17 -11.11 -18.78
C PRO A 45 19.66 -10.97 -19.14
N TRP A 46 18.81 -11.81 -18.56
CA TRP A 46 17.38 -11.90 -18.90
C TRP A 46 16.44 -11.74 -17.71
N LEU A 47 16.95 -11.67 -16.49
CA LEU A 47 16.17 -11.38 -15.28
C LEU A 47 17.06 -10.82 -14.15
N ASP A 48 16.43 -10.09 -13.24
CA ASP A 48 17.02 -9.70 -11.96
C ASP A 48 16.27 -10.36 -10.81
N ILE A 49 16.97 -10.85 -9.80
CA ILE A 49 16.38 -11.38 -8.56
C ILE A 49 16.81 -10.51 -7.39
N THR A 50 15.86 -9.99 -6.62
CA THR A 50 16.12 -9.25 -5.39
C THR A 50 15.58 -10.04 -4.21
N LEU A 51 16.44 -10.35 -3.24
CA LEU A 51 16.13 -11.13 -2.05
C LEU A 51 16.31 -10.29 -0.80
N GLY A 52 15.34 -10.33 0.12
CA GLY A 52 15.43 -9.66 1.42
C GLY A 52 14.43 -8.52 1.59
N ARG A 53 14.76 -7.60 2.52
CA ARG A 53 13.88 -6.48 2.88
C ARG A 53 14.04 -5.33 1.90
N GLN A 54 12.99 -5.04 1.15
CA GLN A 54 12.98 -4.08 0.05
C GLN A 54 11.68 -3.28 0.02
N ALA A 55 11.76 -2.02 -0.43
CA ALA A 55 10.58 -1.23 -0.69
C ALA A 55 9.91 -1.69 -1.99
N VAL A 56 8.59 -1.81 -1.98
CA VAL A 56 7.78 -2.16 -3.15
C VAL A 56 6.73 -1.08 -3.37
N THR A 57 6.79 -0.41 -4.52
CA THR A 57 5.84 0.63 -4.93
C THR A 57 5.45 0.39 -6.36
N PHE A 58 4.17 0.32 -6.64
CA PHE A 58 3.63 0.10 -7.98
C PHE A 58 2.67 1.19 -8.44
N GLY A 59 2.04 1.89 -7.51
CA GLY A 59 1.18 3.03 -7.79
C GLY A 59 1.95 4.23 -8.33
N LYS A 60 1.32 5.00 -9.19
CA LYS A 60 1.85 6.21 -9.82
C LYS A 60 1.02 7.46 -9.52
N ALA A 61 -0.08 7.32 -8.79
CA ALA A 61 -0.89 8.43 -8.35
C ALA A 61 -0.19 9.22 -7.22
N TYR A 62 -0.56 10.49 -7.03
CA TYR A 62 0.09 11.36 -6.05
C TYR A 62 -0.41 11.11 -4.63
N PHE A 63 -1.72 11.08 -4.42
CA PHE A 63 -2.30 11.02 -3.07
C PHE A 63 -2.73 9.61 -2.69
N TRP A 64 -3.42 8.92 -3.59
CA TRP A 64 -3.99 7.59 -3.34
C TRP A 64 -3.54 6.63 -4.41
N ASN A 65 -2.96 5.50 -3.99
CA ASN A 65 -2.38 4.51 -4.90
C ASN A 65 -3.09 3.16 -4.75
N PRO A 66 -4.19 2.90 -5.49
CA PRO A 66 -4.90 1.62 -5.45
C PRO A 66 -4.02 0.41 -5.78
N LEU A 67 -2.99 0.59 -6.59
CA LEU A 67 -2.06 -0.47 -6.98
C LEU A 67 -0.97 -0.74 -5.92
N ASP A 68 -0.88 0.09 -4.89
CA ASP A 68 0.16 -0.02 -3.87
C ASP A 68 -0.32 -0.84 -2.68
N VAL A 69 -0.26 -2.16 -2.81
CA VAL A 69 -0.81 -3.13 -1.85
C VAL A 69 0.06 -3.38 -0.61
N PHE A 70 1.31 -2.91 -0.62
CA PHE A 70 2.26 -3.10 0.48
C PHE A 70 2.58 -1.77 1.15
N LEU A 71 2.19 -1.63 2.41
CA LEU A 71 2.52 -0.47 3.24
C LEU A 71 2.29 0.86 2.48
N SER A 72 1.07 1.05 2.01
CA SER A 72 0.67 2.26 1.29
C SER A 72 0.99 3.51 2.10
N PHE A 73 1.40 4.58 1.43
CA PHE A 73 1.60 5.86 2.10
C PHE A 73 0.30 6.33 2.74
N LYS A 74 0.38 6.80 3.98
CA LYS A 74 -0.75 7.46 4.63
C LYS A 74 -0.94 8.84 4.01
N SER A 75 -2.16 9.21 3.67
CA SER A 75 -2.48 10.50 3.03
C SER A 75 -2.00 11.72 3.84
N ILE A 76 -1.83 11.55 5.17
CA ILE A 76 -1.34 12.57 6.11
C ILE A 76 0.20 12.59 6.21
N GLN A 77 0.89 11.60 5.65
CA GLN A 77 2.33 11.50 5.75
C GLN A 77 3.00 12.50 4.81
N MET A 78 3.68 13.49 5.38
CA MET A 78 4.38 14.54 4.62
C MET A 78 5.63 14.01 3.91
N ASP A 79 6.33 13.05 4.53
CA ASP A 79 7.50 12.39 3.92
C ASP A 79 7.04 11.18 3.12
N ARG A 80 6.98 11.34 1.80
CA ARG A 80 6.63 10.29 0.84
C ARG A 80 7.84 9.65 0.18
N ASP A 81 9.03 10.17 0.44
CA ASP A 81 10.27 9.66 -0.17
C ASP A 81 10.70 8.34 0.49
N TYR A 82 10.17 8.08 1.68
CA TYR A 82 10.56 6.93 2.45
C TYR A 82 9.42 5.93 2.67
N LYS A 83 9.46 4.82 1.94
CA LYS A 83 8.55 3.68 2.10
C LYS A 83 9.22 2.56 2.89
N PRO A 84 8.60 2.04 3.97
CA PRO A 84 9.14 0.92 4.72
C PRO A 84 9.36 -0.32 3.85
N GLY A 85 10.39 -1.12 4.18
CA GLY A 85 10.68 -2.35 3.46
C GLY A 85 9.81 -3.52 3.92
N VAL A 86 9.51 -4.41 2.97
CA VAL A 86 8.84 -5.72 3.17
C VAL A 86 9.83 -6.85 2.88
N ASP A 87 9.72 -7.96 3.61
CA ASP A 87 10.60 -9.12 3.42
C ASP A 87 10.05 -10.00 2.30
N GLY A 88 10.87 -10.23 1.27
CA GLY A 88 10.39 -11.03 0.15
C GLY A 88 11.43 -11.30 -0.93
N ILE A 89 10.92 -11.87 -2.00
CA ILE A 89 11.64 -12.19 -3.23
C ILE A 89 10.95 -11.47 -4.37
N ARG A 90 11.72 -10.71 -5.14
CA ARG A 90 11.25 -10.05 -6.35
C ARG A 90 12.05 -10.55 -7.54
N VAL A 91 11.37 -10.90 -8.62
CA VAL A 91 11.96 -11.25 -9.90
C VAL A 91 11.48 -10.23 -10.92
N ASP A 92 12.43 -9.55 -11.55
CA ASP A 92 12.18 -8.57 -12.62
C ASP A 92 12.61 -9.17 -13.95
N LEU A 93 11.65 -9.29 -14.87
CA LEU A 93 11.80 -9.86 -16.21
C LEU A 93 11.67 -8.73 -17.25
N PRO A 94 12.76 -8.19 -17.79
CA PRO A 94 12.68 -7.22 -18.89
C PRO A 94 12.18 -7.91 -20.16
N MET A 95 11.20 -7.28 -20.85
CA MET A 95 10.57 -7.78 -22.06
C MET A 95 10.73 -6.76 -23.19
N GLY A 96 11.97 -6.36 -23.47
CA GLY A 96 12.31 -5.30 -24.42
C GLY A 96 12.61 -3.96 -23.72
N LEU A 97 12.55 -2.86 -24.48
CA LEU A 97 12.99 -1.54 -23.99
C LEU A 97 11.98 -0.89 -23.01
N TYR A 98 10.69 -1.16 -23.18
CA TYR A 98 9.63 -0.43 -22.47
C TYR A 98 8.62 -1.35 -21.76
N SER A 99 8.84 -2.66 -21.82
CA SER A 99 7.94 -3.63 -21.23
C SER A 99 8.67 -4.53 -20.25
N GLY A 100 7.95 -5.05 -19.28
CA GLY A 100 8.51 -6.01 -18.33
C GLY A 100 7.44 -6.62 -17.44
N MET A 101 7.88 -7.63 -16.70
CA MET A 101 7.05 -8.30 -15.72
C MET A 101 7.78 -8.37 -14.38
N ASN A 102 7.08 -8.08 -13.32
CA ASN A 102 7.56 -8.29 -11.96
C ASN A 102 6.78 -9.43 -11.33
N LEU A 103 7.48 -10.38 -10.73
CA LEU A 103 6.91 -11.41 -9.87
C LEU A 103 7.41 -11.16 -8.46
N LEU A 104 6.50 -11.16 -7.50
CA LEU A 104 6.81 -10.81 -6.12
C LEU A 104 6.20 -11.83 -5.17
N TYR A 105 7.00 -12.34 -4.26
CA TYR A 105 6.57 -13.04 -3.07
C TYR A 105 6.95 -12.22 -1.85
N VAL A 106 6.00 -11.94 -0.97
CA VAL A 106 6.22 -11.23 0.30
C VAL A 106 5.73 -12.09 1.44
N THR A 107 6.60 -12.27 2.43
CA THR A 107 6.22 -12.97 3.66
C THR A 107 5.28 -12.09 4.49
N GLY A 108 4.27 -12.70 5.11
CA GLY A 108 3.33 -11.96 5.93
C GLY A 108 2.82 -12.74 7.11
N LYS A 109 2.53 -12.00 8.17
CA LYS A 109 2.00 -12.50 9.44
C LYS A 109 0.54 -12.09 9.59
N GLU A 110 -0.28 -12.95 10.15
CA GLU A 110 -1.69 -12.67 10.40
C GLU A 110 -1.84 -11.74 11.60
N ILE A 111 -2.77 -10.78 11.49
CA ILE A 111 -3.14 -9.90 12.59
C ILE A 111 -4.38 -10.48 13.24
N PHE A 112 -4.33 -10.72 14.53
CA PHE A 112 -5.48 -11.15 15.33
C PHE A 112 -6.05 -9.96 16.08
N PHE A 113 -7.35 -9.82 15.98
CA PHE A 113 -8.13 -8.85 16.74
C PHE A 113 -8.77 -9.59 17.92
N ASP A 114 -8.66 -9.04 19.12
CA ASP A 114 -9.42 -9.49 20.28
C ASP A 114 -10.81 -8.83 20.26
N ASP A 115 -11.80 -9.45 20.90
CA ASP A 115 -13.19 -8.98 20.96
C ASP A 115 -13.33 -7.53 21.47
N SER A 116 -12.33 -7.00 22.16
CA SER A 116 -12.29 -5.62 22.64
C SER A 116 -11.49 -4.65 21.75
N PHE A 117 -10.87 -5.12 20.64
CA PHE A 117 -9.90 -4.37 19.82
C PHE A 117 -8.70 -3.77 20.60
N ALA A 118 -8.73 -3.84 21.92
CA ALA A 118 -7.67 -3.32 22.77
C ALA A 118 -6.38 -4.15 22.69
N ASN A 119 -6.47 -5.42 22.29
CA ASN A 119 -5.36 -6.37 22.25
C ASN A 119 -5.12 -6.91 20.83
N THR A 120 -4.98 -6.01 19.87
CA THR A 120 -4.54 -6.41 18.52
C THR A 120 -3.11 -6.95 18.58
N ARG A 121 -2.89 -8.16 18.09
CA ARG A 121 -1.58 -8.80 18.10
C ARG A 121 -1.22 -9.39 16.73
N LEU A 122 0.08 -9.38 16.44
CA LEU A 122 0.64 -10.04 15.27
C LEU A 122 0.93 -11.51 15.58
N ALA A 123 0.61 -12.40 14.65
CA ALA A 123 1.03 -13.81 14.74
C ALA A 123 2.56 -13.89 14.85
N PRO A 124 3.11 -14.84 15.64
CA PRO A 124 4.55 -15.04 15.70
C PRO A 124 5.12 -15.54 14.36
N ASP A 125 4.35 -16.36 13.66
CA ASP A 125 4.79 -17.07 12.46
C ASP A 125 4.20 -16.47 11.19
N VAL A 126 4.94 -16.64 10.09
CA VAL A 126 4.48 -16.32 8.74
C VAL A 126 3.36 -17.28 8.35
N SER A 127 2.28 -16.75 7.80
CA SER A 127 1.13 -17.54 7.33
C SER A 127 0.85 -17.30 5.85
N TRP A 128 0.22 -18.29 5.18
CA TRP A 128 -0.25 -18.08 3.81
C TRP A 128 -1.29 -16.96 3.71
N TYR A 129 -2.17 -16.83 4.71
CA TYR A 129 -3.17 -15.78 4.78
C TYR A 129 -2.54 -14.38 4.81
N GLY A 130 -1.46 -14.21 5.59
CA GLY A 130 -0.71 -12.96 5.70
C GLY A 130 0.19 -12.66 4.51
N SER A 131 0.75 -13.70 3.86
CA SER A 131 1.73 -13.59 2.78
C SER A 131 1.09 -13.14 1.47
N ALA A 132 1.90 -12.66 0.54
CA ALA A 132 1.44 -12.22 -0.77
C ALA A 132 2.27 -12.82 -1.91
N VAL A 133 1.59 -13.12 -3.03
CA VAL A 133 2.19 -13.44 -4.32
C VAL A 133 1.55 -12.56 -5.36
N LEU A 134 2.31 -11.68 -5.98
CA LEU A 134 1.81 -10.70 -6.92
C LEU A 134 2.60 -10.76 -8.23
N SER A 135 1.89 -10.69 -9.35
CA SER A 135 2.43 -10.51 -10.68
C SER A 135 2.03 -9.14 -11.20
N ARG A 136 2.96 -8.41 -11.80
CA ARG A 136 2.72 -7.14 -12.46
C ARG A 136 3.36 -7.13 -13.82
N PHE A 137 2.58 -6.82 -14.84
CA PHE A 137 3.04 -6.51 -16.19
C PHE A 137 2.98 -5.01 -16.40
N PHE A 138 3.98 -4.45 -17.08
CA PHE A 138 3.99 -3.06 -17.49
C PHE A 138 4.52 -2.89 -18.89
N THR A 139 4.03 -1.88 -19.58
CA THR A 139 4.46 -1.55 -20.95
C THR A 139 4.22 -0.08 -21.24
N LYS A 140 4.98 0.46 -22.20
CA LYS A 140 4.74 1.80 -22.72
C LYS A 140 4.25 1.71 -24.17
N VAL A 141 3.13 2.37 -24.46
CA VAL A 141 2.55 2.45 -25.80
C VAL A 141 2.42 3.91 -26.17
N LYS A 142 3.30 4.40 -27.06
CA LYS A 142 3.46 5.82 -27.38
C LYS A 142 3.77 6.62 -26.11
N GLU A 143 2.93 7.62 -25.77
CA GLU A 143 3.07 8.46 -24.59
C GLU A 143 2.41 7.88 -23.33
N TRP A 144 1.86 6.66 -23.40
CA TRP A 144 1.11 6.04 -22.33
C TRP A 144 1.88 4.91 -21.67
N ASP A 145 2.13 5.03 -20.37
CA ASP A 145 2.60 3.96 -19.51
C ASP A 145 1.42 3.17 -18.95
N LEU A 146 1.35 1.91 -19.29
CA LEU A 146 0.29 0.99 -18.84
C LEU A 146 0.86 -0.01 -17.84
N SER A 147 0.08 -0.37 -16.85
CA SER A 147 0.43 -1.45 -15.92
C SER A 147 -0.80 -2.23 -15.49
N PHE A 148 -0.62 -3.55 -15.32
CA PHE A 148 -1.64 -4.47 -14.82
C PHE A 148 -1.01 -5.35 -13.76
N GLN A 149 -1.71 -5.58 -12.67
CA GLN A 149 -1.24 -6.47 -11.63
C GLN A 149 -2.37 -7.34 -11.10
N ALA A 150 -2.02 -8.56 -10.72
CA ALA A 150 -2.95 -9.47 -10.10
C ALA A 150 -2.20 -10.45 -9.19
N GLY A 151 -2.86 -10.91 -8.15
CA GLY A 151 -2.30 -11.92 -7.27
C GLY A 151 -3.03 -12.05 -5.94
N LYS A 152 -2.50 -12.90 -5.10
CA LYS A 152 -2.90 -13.07 -3.72
C LYS A 152 -2.17 -12.04 -2.88
N VAL A 153 -2.89 -11.31 -2.05
CA VAL A 153 -2.36 -10.35 -1.08
C VAL A 153 -2.83 -10.69 0.32
N TYR A 154 -2.50 -9.89 1.31
CA TYR A 154 -3.00 -10.09 2.68
C TYR A 154 -4.52 -10.23 2.68
N GLY A 155 -5.02 -11.34 3.21
CA GLY A 155 -6.45 -11.59 3.41
C GLY A 155 -7.30 -11.80 2.17
N GLY A 156 -6.73 -11.74 0.94
CA GLY A 156 -7.54 -11.84 -0.26
C GLY A 156 -6.77 -11.90 -1.58
N TYR A 157 -7.50 -11.72 -2.65
CA TYR A 157 -6.96 -11.55 -3.98
C TYR A 157 -7.10 -10.09 -4.43
N HIS A 158 -6.13 -9.64 -5.20
CA HIS A 158 -6.08 -8.30 -5.76
C HIS A 158 -5.90 -8.37 -7.27
N ALA A 159 -6.62 -7.54 -8.00
CA ALA A 159 -6.43 -7.33 -9.42
C ALA A 159 -6.62 -5.84 -9.73
N GLY A 160 -5.72 -5.26 -10.50
CA GLY A 160 -5.81 -3.85 -10.82
C GLY A 160 -4.96 -3.45 -12.01
N GLY A 161 -5.15 -2.22 -12.46
CA GLY A 161 -4.40 -1.63 -13.54
C GLY A 161 -4.28 -0.13 -13.41
N GLY A 162 -3.26 0.42 -14.05
CA GLY A 162 -3.01 1.85 -14.08
C GLY A 162 -2.52 2.31 -15.44
N MET A 163 -2.82 3.55 -15.74
CA MET A 163 -2.40 4.26 -16.93
C MET A 163 -1.93 5.65 -16.58
N THR A 164 -0.78 6.04 -17.12
CA THR A 164 -0.24 7.39 -16.97
C THR A 164 0.24 7.86 -18.34
N GLY A 165 -0.05 9.10 -18.69
CA GLY A 165 0.39 9.63 -19.98
C GLY A 165 0.03 11.10 -20.16
N GLU A 166 0.39 11.66 -21.31
CA GLU A 166 0.16 13.06 -21.64
C GLU A 166 -0.92 13.21 -22.69
N LEU A 167 -1.81 14.18 -22.47
CA LEU A 167 -2.81 14.62 -23.44
C LEU A 167 -2.64 16.12 -23.68
N GLY A 168 -1.84 16.46 -24.69
CA GLY A 168 -1.42 17.84 -24.90
C GLY A 168 -0.58 18.36 -23.72
N PRO A 169 -0.97 19.46 -23.08
CA PRO A 169 -0.24 20.01 -21.95
C PRO A 169 -0.60 19.36 -20.59
N LEU A 170 -1.54 18.43 -20.60
CA LEU A 170 -2.07 17.80 -19.39
C LEU A 170 -1.49 16.42 -19.17
N GLU A 171 -1.01 16.15 -17.97
CA GLU A 171 -0.69 14.80 -17.50
C GLU A 171 -1.95 14.15 -16.92
N LEU A 172 -2.23 12.94 -17.38
CA LEU A 172 -3.37 12.15 -16.89
C LEU A 172 -2.86 10.90 -16.19
N ARG A 173 -3.47 10.58 -15.04
CA ARG A 173 -3.19 9.38 -14.24
C ARG A 173 -4.49 8.70 -13.88
N MET A 174 -4.53 7.40 -14.09
CA MET A 174 -5.69 6.59 -13.71
C MET A 174 -5.19 5.28 -13.10
N GLU A 175 -5.77 4.92 -11.97
CA GLU A 175 -5.55 3.62 -11.34
C GLU A 175 -6.89 3.07 -10.86
N ALA A 176 -7.07 1.76 -10.99
CA ALA A 176 -8.20 1.06 -10.40
C ALA A 176 -7.77 -0.31 -9.91
N ALA A 177 -8.34 -0.75 -8.80
CA ALA A 177 -8.06 -2.04 -8.20
C ALA A 177 -9.31 -2.64 -7.53
N CYS A 178 -9.49 -3.95 -7.74
CA CYS A 178 -10.46 -4.77 -7.04
C CYS A 178 -9.76 -5.63 -5.99
N PHE A 179 -10.37 -5.77 -4.85
CA PHE A 179 -9.98 -6.70 -3.81
C PHE A 179 -11.11 -7.69 -3.58
N PHE A 180 -10.76 -9.00 -3.46
CA PHE A 180 -11.66 -10.10 -3.20
C PHE A 180 -11.23 -10.78 -1.90
N SER A 181 -12.08 -10.74 -0.88
CA SER A 181 -11.76 -11.27 0.44
C SER A 181 -11.77 -12.79 0.48
N LEU A 182 -10.80 -13.39 1.18
CA LEU A 182 -10.76 -14.83 1.46
C LEU A 182 -11.63 -15.24 2.66
N ARG A 183 -11.88 -14.32 3.58
CA ARG A 183 -12.68 -14.55 4.79
C ARG A 183 -13.60 -13.37 5.02
N GLN A 184 -14.87 -13.64 5.24
CA GLN A 184 -15.75 -12.67 5.87
C GLN A 184 -15.48 -12.73 7.36
N ILE A 185 -15.04 -11.65 7.96
CA ILE A 185 -14.87 -11.54 9.40
C ILE A 185 -16.08 -10.78 9.93
N SER A 186 -16.95 -11.46 10.67
CA SER A 186 -17.97 -10.81 11.48
C SER A 186 -17.27 -10.12 12.63
N LEU A 187 -17.40 -8.79 12.70
CA LEU A 187 -16.85 -7.99 13.78
C LEU A 187 -17.89 -7.88 14.89
N PRO A 188 -17.46 -7.83 16.17
CA PRO A 188 -18.40 -7.62 17.28
C PRO A 188 -19.10 -6.25 17.16
N ASP A 189 -20.41 -6.21 17.48
CA ASP A 189 -21.17 -4.96 17.57
C ASP A 189 -20.44 -3.90 18.44
N PRO A 190 -20.36 -2.62 18.02
CA PRO A 190 -21.08 -1.92 16.95
C PRO A 190 -20.30 -1.76 15.63
N LEU A 191 -19.31 -2.58 15.35
CA LEU A 191 -18.50 -2.44 14.14
C LEU A 191 -19.20 -3.12 12.95
N PRO A 192 -19.17 -2.50 11.76
CA PRO A 192 -19.84 -3.07 10.60
C PRO A 192 -19.13 -4.32 10.10
N ASP A 193 -19.90 -5.33 9.73
CA ASP A 193 -19.45 -6.64 9.23
C ASP A 193 -18.59 -6.60 7.96
N ARG A 194 -18.43 -5.43 7.33
CA ARG A 194 -17.87 -5.26 6.00
C ARG A 194 -16.38 -4.89 5.92
N LEU A 195 -15.61 -5.01 6.98
CA LEU A 195 -14.19 -4.62 6.95
C LEU A 195 -13.33 -5.45 5.99
N LEU A 196 -13.79 -6.62 5.57
CA LEU A 196 -13.11 -7.51 4.64
C LEU A 196 -14.01 -7.99 3.49
N ASP A 197 -15.00 -7.20 3.11
CA ASP A 197 -15.80 -7.46 1.90
C ASP A 197 -14.98 -7.15 0.64
N ASP A 198 -15.48 -7.64 -0.47
CA ASP A 198 -14.96 -7.28 -1.79
C ASP A 198 -15.18 -5.79 -2.05
N TYR A 199 -14.18 -5.12 -2.58
CA TYR A 199 -14.27 -3.69 -2.87
C TYR A 199 -13.51 -3.28 -4.12
N LEU A 200 -13.94 -2.17 -4.71
CA LEU A 200 -13.26 -1.48 -5.80
C LEU A 200 -12.73 -0.13 -5.30
N THR A 201 -11.51 0.19 -5.64
CA THR A 201 -10.95 1.54 -5.50
C THR A 201 -10.50 2.07 -6.85
N ALA A 202 -10.63 3.36 -7.08
CA ALA A 202 -10.18 4.00 -8.32
C ALA A 202 -9.68 5.42 -8.07
N VAL A 203 -8.69 5.84 -8.84
CA VAL A 203 -8.15 7.20 -8.85
C VAL A 203 -8.17 7.73 -10.26
N LEU A 204 -8.53 8.99 -10.42
CA LEU A 204 -8.35 9.79 -11.61
C LEU A 204 -7.60 11.07 -11.24
N GLY A 205 -6.43 11.26 -11.81
CA GLY A 205 -5.58 12.43 -11.61
C GLY A 205 -5.38 13.22 -12.92
N ILE A 206 -5.32 14.51 -12.79
CA ILE A 206 -4.96 15.44 -13.85
C ILE A 206 -3.95 16.45 -13.33
N GLY A 207 -2.87 16.63 -14.06
CA GLY A 207 -1.80 17.57 -13.71
C GLY A 207 -1.40 18.48 -14.87
N HIS A 208 -0.84 19.61 -14.53
CA HIS A 208 -0.21 20.50 -15.50
C HIS A 208 1.01 21.19 -14.90
N ARG A 209 2.14 21.07 -15.60
CA ARG A 209 3.37 21.80 -15.28
C ARG A 209 3.48 23.00 -16.21
N PHE A 210 3.50 24.18 -15.64
CA PHE A 210 3.67 25.45 -16.36
C PHE A 210 5.15 25.73 -16.64
N ASP A 211 5.44 26.53 -17.66
CA ASP A 211 6.81 26.88 -18.06
C ASP A 211 7.62 27.61 -16.96
N ASN A 212 6.93 28.24 -16.02
CA ASN A 212 7.54 28.93 -14.88
C ASN A 212 7.89 27.99 -13.70
N GLY A 213 7.76 26.66 -13.86
CA GLY A 213 8.02 25.67 -12.82
C GLY A 213 6.83 25.35 -11.91
N LEU A 214 5.71 26.10 -12.00
CA LEU A 214 4.50 25.82 -11.23
C LEU A 214 3.88 24.50 -11.67
N LEU A 215 3.64 23.58 -10.74
CA LEU A 215 2.92 22.33 -10.94
C LEU A 215 1.59 22.37 -10.18
N ILE A 216 0.50 22.06 -10.87
CA ILE A 216 -0.82 21.91 -10.26
C ILE A 216 -1.32 20.50 -10.55
N GLU A 217 -1.67 19.77 -9.49
CA GLU A 217 -2.22 18.42 -9.54
C GLU A 217 -3.57 18.37 -8.85
N LEU A 218 -4.51 17.64 -9.48
CA LEU A 218 -5.83 17.37 -8.95
C LEU A 218 -6.10 15.88 -9.04
N GLU A 219 -6.44 15.23 -7.93
CA GLU A 219 -6.84 13.83 -7.90
C GLU A 219 -8.20 13.65 -7.26
N MET A 220 -9.00 12.77 -7.86
CA MET A 220 -10.26 12.27 -7.32
C MET A 220 -10.13 10.79 -7.03
N PHE A 221 -10.45 10.39 -5.81
CA PHE A 221 -10.42 9.01 -5.34
C PHE A 221 -11.82 8.50 -5.04
N ALA A 222 -12.17 7.34 -5.60
CA ALA A 222 -13.36 6.60 -5.29
C ALA A 222 -12.99 5.36 -4.44
N ASN A 223 -13.58 5.25 -3.25
CA ASN A 223 -13.29 4.20 -2.29
C ASN A 223 -14.53 3.36 -2.01
N GLY A 224 -14.61 2.18 -2.61
CA GLY A 224 -15.71 1.23 -2.39
C GLY A 224 -15.70 0.56 -1.01
N ARG A 225 -14.59 0.68 -0.27
CA ARG A 225 -14.47 0.16 1.11
C ARG A 225 -15.02 1.12 2.16
N ALA A 226 -15.17 2.41 1.81
CA ALA A 226 -15.68 3.40 2.74
C ALA A 226 -17.19 3.21 2.99
N GLN A 227 -17.59 3.41 4.24
CA GLN A 227 -18.99 3.40 4.60
C GLN A 227 -19.64 4.76 4.34
N THR A 228 -20.86 4.72 3.82
CA THR A 228 -21.69 5.91 3.62
C THR A 228 -22.51 6.26 4.85
N GLU A 229 -22.66 5.30 5.78
CA GLU A 229 -23.54 5.42 6.94
C GLU A 229 -22.72 5.48 8.24
N TYR A 230 -23.05 6.44 9.10
CA TYR A 230 -22.62 6.66 10.49
C TYR A 230 -21.21 7.23 10.73
N LEU A 231 -21.22 8.47 11.21
CA LEU A 231 -20.04 9.21 11.69
C LEU A 231 -19.33 8.48 12.85
N GLU A 232 -20.08 7.79 13.71
CA GLU A 232 -19.53 7.08 14.89
C GLU A 232 -18.65 5.89 14.48
N SER A 233 -19.06 5.07 13.53
CA SER A 233 -18.25 3.95 13.05
C SER A 233 -16.98 4.44 12.34
N SER A 234 -17.06 5.58 11.67
CA SER A 234 -15.93 6.23 11.01
C SER A 234 -14.92 6.75 12.01
N LEU A 235 -15.38 7.35 13.11
CA LEU A 235 -14.52 7.82 14.22
C LEU A 235 -13.84 6.65 14.93
N LEU A 236 -14.54 5.54 15.15
CA LEU A 236 -13.95 4.34 15.76
C LEU A 236 -12.84 3.75 14.89
N ARG A 237 -13.01 3.71 13.58
CA ARG A 237 -11.95 3.27 12.63
C ARG A 237 -10.73 4.18 12.67
N LEU A 238 -10.93 5.49 12.73
CA LEU A 238 -9.86 6.47 12.84
C LEU A 238 -9.08 6.30 14.15
N LEU A 239 -9.79 6.06 15.24
CA LEU A 239 -9.20 5.82 16.58
C LEU A 239 -8.42 4.50 16.64
N HIS A 240 -8.82 3.47 15.89
CA HIS A 240 -8.12 2.18 15.83
C HIS A 240 -7.01 2.13 14.78
N GLY A 241 -6.68 3.25 14.15
CA GLY A 241 -5.54 3.37 13.23
C GLY A 241 -5.73 2.66 11.91
N SER A 242 -6.99 2.34 11.50
CA SER A 242 -7.23 1.79 10.18
C SER A 242 -6.84 2.80 9.10
N ASN A 243 -6.14 2.34 8.05
CA ASN A 243 -5.77 3.19 6.91
C ASN A 243 -6.95 3.44 5.96
N ASP A 244 -8.16 3.06 6.36
CA ASP A 244 -9.35 3.21 5.55
C ASP A 244 -9.79 4.67 5.52
N HIS A 245 -10.01 5.18 4.33
CA HIS A 245 -10.56 6.51 4.14
C HIS A 245 -12.03 6.53 4.59
N LEU A 246 -12.41 7.55 5.33
CA LEU A 246 -13.76 7.71 5.89
C LEU A 246 -14.82 8.07 4.84
N SER A 247 -14.39 8.52 3.66
CA SER A 247 -15.28 8.96 2.58
C SER A 247 -15.22 8.02 1.38
N THR A 248 -16.35 7.84 0.73
CA THR A 248 -16.44 7.12 -0.55
C THR A 248 -15.78 7.89 -1.69
N ARG A 249 -15.64 9.21 -1.55
CA ARG A 249 -15.00 10.08 -2.54
C ARG A 249 -14.13 11.11 -1.85
N LEU A 250 -12.92 11.26 -2.35
CA LEU A 250 -11.94 12.22 -1.86
C LEU A 250 -11.37 13.02 -3.03
N LEU A 251 -11.08 14.28 -2.78
CA LEU A 251 -10.43 15.18 -3.71
C LEU A 251 -9.10 15.64 -3.11
N GLY A 252 -8.01 15.42 -3.82
CA GLY A 252 -6.68 15.88 -3.47
C GLY A 252 -6.18 16.92 -4.46
N THR A 253 -5.56 17.96 -3.96
CA THR A 253 -4.90 18.99 -4.78
C THR A 253 -3.47 19.18 -4.29
N MET A 254 -2.55 19.32 -5.23
CA MET A 254 -1.16 19.67 -4.96
C MET A 254 -0.78 20.86 -5.85
N ILE A 255 -0.14 21.84 -5.24
CA ILE A 255 0.46 22.97 -5.93
C ILE A 255 1.91 23.04 -5.45
N SER A 256 2.87 22.91 -6.36
CA SER A 256 4.29 23.07 -6.08
C SER A 256 4.94 24.05 -7.06
N TYR A 257 6.04 24.63 -6.65
CA TYR A 257 6.84 25.54 -7.46
C TYR A 257 8.31 25.13 -7.33
N ASP A 258 8.96 24.83 -8.45
CA ASP A 258 10.39 24.46 -8.55
C ASP A 258 11.24 25.70 -8.88
#